data_77f87aab81e220acffdf2fd66c845ffb
#
_entry.id   77f87aab81e220acffdf2fd66c845ffb
#
_cell.length_a   1.000
_cell.length_b   1.000
_cell.length_c   1.000
_cell.angle_alpha   90.00
_cell.angle_beta   90.00
_cell.angle_gamma   90.00
#
_symmetry.space_group_name_H-M   'P 1'
#
loop_
_entity.id
_entity.type
_entity.pdbx_description
1 polymer ?
#
loop_
_entity_poly.entity_id
_entity_poly.type
_entity_poly.pdbx_seq_one_letter_code
_entity_poly.pdbx_strand_id
1 'polypeptide(L)'
;MPVRIVLAGILAALCALAGRTAAAALARRKRVLSSALAALEPLKIRMLHRRLPLEAALCESEDALLRLVGEAMPGKTALEAWDAVRIRQTKRGGLLDSLAREDCAALRAFFAQLGESGAREQEALFARTAEELGTLSAQADKSCGERTRLYTSLGALLGAALAILAV
;
A
#
# COMPACT_ATOMS: atom_id res chain seq x y z
N MET A 1 32.02 -31.77 11.14
CA MET A 1 30.59 -31.94 11.43
C MET A 1 29.91 -30.66 11.98
N PRO A 2 30.41 -29.94 13.02
CA PRO A 2 29.68 -28.79 13.59
C PRO A 2 29.49 -27.60 12.63
N VAL A 3 30.47 -27.33 11.76
CA VAL A 3 30.41 -26.18 10.82
C VAL A 3 29.26 -26.30 9.81
N ARG A 4 28.97 -27.52 9.35
CA ARG A 4 27.85 -27.76 8.39
C ARG A 4 26.50 -27.50 9.02
N ILE A 5 26.30 -27.89 10.27
CA ILE A 5 25.05 -27.66 11.01
C ILE A 5 24.84 -26.18 11.27
N VAL A 6 25.90 -25.46 11.63
CA VAL A 6 25.85 -24.01 11.83
C VAL A 6 25.51 -23.26 10.52
N LEU A 7 26.14 -23.66 9.40
CA LEU A 7 25.88 -23.07 8.09
C LEU A 7 24.44 -23.28 7.63
N ALA A 8 23.91 -24.49 7.81
CA ALA A 8 22.52 -24.83 7.52
C ALA A 8 21.55 -24.03 8.37
N GLY A 9 21.83 -23.85 9.66
CA GLY A 9 21.02 -23.01 10.55
C GLY A 9 21.00 -21.54 10.14
N ILE A 10 22.14 -20.97 9.75
CA ILE A 10 22.24 -19.60 9.26
C ILE A 10 21.44 -19.43 7.97
N LEU A 11 21.56 -20.36 7.03
CA LEU A 11 20.82 -20.30 5.75
C LEU A 11 19.31 -20.38 5.97
N ALA A 12 18.86 -21.27 6.84
CA ALA A 12 17.45 -21.40 7.20
C ALA A 12 16.91 -20.10 7.86
N ALA A 13 17.69 -19.49 8.76
CA ALA A 13 17.35 -18.23 9.40
C ALA A 13 17.26 -17.07 8.39
N LEU A 14 18.19 -16.99 7.44
CA LEU A 14 18.17 -15.99 6.37
C LEU A 14 16.95 -16.14 5.45
N CYS A 15 16.60 -17.36 5.06
CA CYS A 15 15.39 -17.64 4.27
C CYS A 15 14.11 -17.26 5.02
N ALA A 16 14.04 -17.57 6.33
CA ALA A 16 12.92 -17.22 7.17
C ALA A 16 12.78 -15.68 7.32
N LEU A 17 13.88 -14.96 7.50
CA LEU A 17 13.90 -13.49 7.56
C LEU A 17 13.47 -12.87 6.23
N ALA A 18 13.97 -13.36 5.10
CA ALA A 18 13.55 -12.88 3.78
C ALA A 18 12.06 -13.11 3.52
N GLY A 19 11.52 -14.27 3.91
CA GLY A 19 10.09 -14.56 3.83
C GLY A 19 9.24 -13.61 4.70
N ARG A 20 9.69 -13.30 5.91
CA ARG A 20 8.99 -12.35 6.81
C ARG A 20 9.00 -10.92 6.29
N THR A 21 10.09 -10.46 5.70
CA THR A 21 10.16 -9.10 5.13
C THR A 21 9.25 -8.96 3.91
N ALA A 22 9.19 -9.97 3.05
CA ALA A 22 8.28 -10.01 1.91
C ALA A 22 6.81 -10.02 2.35
N ALA A 23 6.45 -10.84 3.33
CA ALA A 23 5.10 -10.88 3.90
C ALA A 23 4.70 -9.54 4.55
N ALA A 24 5.63 -8.91 5.26
CA ALA A 24 5.40 -7.60 5.88
C ALA A 24 5.19 -6.48 4.83
N ALA A 25 5.85 -6.54 3.68
CA ALA A 25 5.65 -5.60 2.58
C ALA A 25 4.25 -5.74 1.96
N LEU A 26 3.79 -6.99 1.72
CA LEU A 26 2.45 -7.26 1.22
C LEU A 26 1.35 -6.82 2.21
N ALA A 27 1.56 -7.06 3.50
CA ALA A 27 0.63 -6.62 4.54
C ALA A 27 0.57 -5.07 4.63
N ARG A 28 1.70 -4.38 4.42
CA ARG A 28 1.73 -2.91 4.31
C ARG A 28 0.98 -2.42 3.09
N ARG A 29 1.18 -3.01 1.91
CA ARG A 29 0.45 -2.68 0.68
C ARG A 29 -1.06 -2.77 0.90
N LYS A 30 -1.55 -3.91 1.42
CA LYS A 30 -2.97 -4.09 1.74
C LYS A 30 -3.47 -2.99 2.68
N ARG A 31 -2.75 -2.70 3.76
CA ARG A 31 -3.16 -1.70 4.75
C ARG A 31 -3.27 -0.31 4.14
N VAL A 32 -2.32 0.12 3.33
CA VAL A 32 -2.38 1.44 2.67
C VAL A 32 -3.55 1.53 1.70
N LEU A 33 -3.77 0.51 0.87
CA LEU A 33 -4.90 0.49 -0.07
C LEU A 33 -6.25 0.45 0.65
N SER A 34 -6.40 -0.35 1.69
CA SER A 34 -7.65 -0.44 2.45
C SER A 34 -7.93 0.84 3.24
N SER A 35 -6.91 1.50 3.78
CA SER A 35 -7.05 2.79 4.47
C SER A 35 -7.46 3.90 3.49
N ALA A 36 -6.80 3.98 2.34
CA ALA A 36 -7.16 4.94 1.29
C ALA A 36 -8.59 4.72 0.79
N LEU A 37 -8.99 3.46 0.54
CA LEU A 37 -10.35 3.11 0.14
C LEU A 37 -11.38 3.54 1.18
N ALA A 38 -11.14 3.25 2.46
CA ALA A 38 -12.04 3.64 3.55
C ALA A 38 -12.16 5.16 3.70
N ALA A 39 -11.13 5.92 3.34
CA ALA A 39 -11.11 7.37 3.43
C ALA A 39 -11.80 8.09 2.26
N LEU A 40 -12.09 7.40 1.14
CA LEU A 40 -12.74 8.02 -0.03
C LEU A 40 -14.15 8.52 0.29
N GLU A 41 -14.97 7.74 1.00
CA GLU A 41 -16.36 8.15 1.31
C GLU A 41 -16.40 9.35 2.27
N PRO A 42 -15.66 9.39 3.39
CA PRO A 42 -15.54 10.60 4.19
C PRO A 42 -15.03 11.82 3.42
N LEU A 43 -14.05 11.64 2.53
CA LEU A 43 -13.53 12.72 1.69
C LEU A 43 -14.61 13.26 0.74
N LYS A 44 -15.34 12.37 0.06
CA LYS A 44 -16.49 12.73 -0.79
C LYS A 44 -17.51 13.58 -0.04
N ILE A 45 -17.89 13.15 1.17
CA ILE A 45 -18.84 13.88 2.02
C ILE A 45 -18.32 15.28 2.35
N ARG A 46 -17.04 15.41 2.72
CA ARG A 46 -16.45 16.72 3.02
C ARG A 46 -16.46 17.66 1.81
N MET A 47 -16.10 17.15 0.64
CA MET A 47 -16.01 17.94 -0.58
C MET A 47 -17.38 18.29 -1.16
N LEU A 48 -18.27 17.30 -1.35
CA LEU A 48 -19.51 17.48 -2.09
C LEU A 48 -20.65 17.97 -1.21
N HIS A 49 -20.77 17.50 0.04
CA HIS A 49 -21.85 17.88 0.94
C HIS A 49 -21.49 19.06 1.82
N ARG A 50 -20.31 19.07 2.44
CA ARG A 50 -19.84 20.17 3.29
C ARG A 50 -19.21 21.31 2.50
N ARG A 51 -18.92 21.11 1.22
CA ARG A 51 -18.29 22.09 0.32
C ARG A 51 -16.99 22.67 0.88
N LEU A 52 -16.21 21.84 1.60
CA LEU A 52 -14.90 22.24 2.08
C LEU A 52 -13.94 22.41 0.90
N PRO A 53 -13.02 23.39 0.97
CA PRO A 53 -11.90 23.46 0.03
C PRO A 53 -11.15 22.15 0.01
N LEU A 54 -10.67 21.74 -1.17
CA LEU A 54 -10.00 20.43 -1.35
C LEU A 54 -8.84 20.23 -0.38
N GLU A 55 -8.01 21.26 -0.18
CA GLU A 55 -6.89 21.24 0.76
C GLU A 55 -7.37 20.91 2.19
N ALA A 56 -8.38 21.64 2.69
CA ALA A 56 -8.93 21.41 4.01
C ALA A 56 -9.57 20.01 4.14
N ALA A 57 -10.29 19.55 3.10
CA ALA A 57 -10.92 18.23 3.08
C ALA A 57 -9.88 17.10 3.15
N LEU A 58 -8.73 17.28 2.51
CA LEU A 58 -7.61 16.32 2.55
C LEU A 58 -6.87 16.37 3.89
N CYS A 59 -6.57 17.57 4.41
CA CYS A 59 -5.89 17.73 5.70
C CYS A 59 -6.68 17.17 6.88
N GLU A 60 -8.02 17.25 6.84
CA GLU A 60 -8.91 16.64 7.84
C GLU A 60 -9.08 15.13 7.69
N SER A 61 -8.43 14.51 6.71
CA SER A 61 -8.55 13.06 6.50
C SER A 61 -7.84 12.29 7.62
N GLU A 62 -8.46 11.20 8.08
CA GLU A 62 -7.82 10.24 9.00
C GLU A 62 -6.75 9.40 8.30
N ASP A 63 -6.84 9.28 6.98
CA ASP A 63 -5.85 8.56 6.19
C ASP A 63 -4.55 9.35 6.05
N ALA A 64 -3.44 8.70 6.41
CA ALA A 64 -2.13 9.33 6.42
C ALA A 64 -1.68 9.80 5.04
N LEU A 65 -2.04 9.07 3.96
CA LEU A 65 -1.67 9.42 2.60
C LEU A 65 -2.42 10.66 2.13
N LEU A 66 -3.74 10.70 2.31
CA LEU A 66 -4.57 11.84 1.93
C LEU A 66 -4.15 13.10 2.69
N ARG A 67 -3.87 12.98 3.99
CA ARG A 67 -3.38 14.08 4.81
C ARG A 67 -2.03 14.61 4.32
N LEU A 68 -1.07 13.74 4.01
CA LEU A 68 0.23 14.14 3.45
C LEU A 68 0.08 14.88 2.12
N VAL A 69 -0.87 14.48 1.27
CA VAL A 69 -1.16 15.19 0.03
C VAL A 69 -1.78 16.56 0.32
N GLY A 70 -2.73 16.66 1.26
CA GLY A 70 -3.31 17.92 1.70
C GLY A 70 -2.25 18.89 2.24
N GLU A 71 -1.35 18.42 3.08
CA GLU A 71 -0.22 19.21 3.63
C GLU A 71 0.76 19.69 2.54
N ALA A 72 0.85 18.97 1.42
CA ALA A 72 1.71 19.32 0.29
C ALA A 72 1.04 20.22 -0.74
N MET A 73 -0.28 20.48 -0.60
CA MET A 73 -1.07 21.26 -1.57
C MET A 73 -0.81 22.76 -1.61
N PRO A 74 -0.39 23.48 -0.55
CA PRO A 74 -0.27 24.92 -0.60
C PRO A 74 0.45 25.41 -1.87
N GLY A 75 -0.27 26.16 -2.71
CA GLY A 75 0.23 26.69 -3.99
C GLY A 75 0.42 25.66 -5.11
N LYS A 76 -0.17 24.48 -5.02
CA LYS A 76 -0.06 23.38 -5.99
C LYS A 76 -1.42 22.78 -6.31
N THR A 77 -1.51 22.12 -7.45
CA THR A 77 -2.63 21.23 -7.78
C THR A 77 -2.55 19.93 -6.97
N ALA A 78 -3.67 19.21 -6.87
CA ALA A 78 -3.70 17.90 -6.19
C ALA A 78 -2.73 16.89 -6.82
N LEU A 79 -2.58 16.93 -8.15
CA LEU A 79 -1.64 16.09 -8.88
C LEU A 79 -0.17 16.42 -8.54
N GLU A 80 0.19 17.69 -8.51
CA GLU A 80 1.55 18.14 -8.15
C GLU A 80 1.89 17.80 -6.70
N ALA A 81 0.92 17.97 -5.79
CA ALA A 81 1.05 17.57 -4.39
C ALA A 81 1.25 16.07 -4.25
N TRP A 82 0.45 15.26 -4.96
CA TRP A 82 0.63 13.82 -5.04
C TRP A 82 2.02 13.41 -5.55
N ASP A 83 2.46 13.97 -6.68
CA ASP A 83 3.77 13.63 -7.26
C ASP A 83 4.93 14.00 -6.30
N ALA A 84 4.81 15.11 -5.56
CA ALA A 84 5.78 15.50 -4.54
C ALA A 84 5.80 14.53 -3.35
N VAL A 85 4.63 14.10 -2.86
CA VAL A 85 4.50 13.10 -1.79
C VAL A 85 5.04 11.76 -2.25
N ARG A 86 4.70 11.33 -3.49
CA ARG A 86 5.16 10.08 -4.06
C ARG A 86 6.68 9.99 -4.08
N ILE A 87 7.38 11.03 -4.55
CA ILE A 87 8.86 11.05 -4.59
C ILE A 87 9.47 10.88 -3.19
N ARG A 88 8.86 11.48 -2.16
CA ARG A 88 9.35 11.39 -0.77
C ARG A 88 9.04 10.03 -0.14
N GLN A 89 7.83 9.51 -0.36
CA GLN A 89 7.30 8.34 0.32
C GLN A 89 7.57 6.99 -0.38
N THR A 90 8.12 7.00 -1.59
CA THR A 90 8.59 5.77 -2.29
C THR A 90 9.96 5.31 -1.80
N LYS A 91 10.67 6.13 -1.01
CA LYS A 91 11.95 5.74 -0.40
C LYS A 91 11.74 4.62 0.62
N ARG A 92 12.79 3.82 0.86
CA ARG A 92 12.78 2.72 1.84
C ARG A 92 12.21 3.16 3.18
N GLY A 93 11.16 2.46 3.64
CA GLY A 93 10.46 2.78 4.89
C GLY A 93 9.37 3.86 4.75
N GLY A 94 9.19 4.46 3.59
CA GLY A 94 8.08 5.37 3.31
C GLY A 94 6.73 4.65 3.18
N LEU A 95 5.66 5.41 3.23
CA LEU A 95 4.29 4.89 3.18
C LEU A 95 4.00 4.15 1.87
N LEU A 96 4.59 4.61 0.76
CA LEU A 96 4.37 4.11 -0.60
C LEU A 96 5.42 3.09 -1.05
N ASP A 97 6.40 2.75 -0.21
CA ASP A 97 7.48 1.79 -0.51
C ASP A 97 6.95 0.40 -0.90
N SER A 98 5.81 0.01 -0.33
CA SER A 98 5.18 -1.30 -0.57
C SER A 98 4.15 -1.33 -1.69
N LEU A 99 3.78 -0.17 -2.26
CA LEU A 99 2.79 -0.08 -3.33
C LEU A 99 3.35 -0.55 -4.68
N ALA A 100 2.51 -1.23 -5.46
CA ALA A 100 2.83 -1.58 -6.82
C ALA A 100 2.69 -0.36 -7.76
N ARG A 101 3.24 -0.48 -8.96
CA ARG A 101 3.11 0.57 -9.99
C ARG A 101 1.66 0.88 -10.34
N GLU A 102 0.83 -0.14 -10.39
CA GLU A 102 -0.60 -0.07 -10.68
C GLU A 102 -1.34 0.71 -9.60
N ASP A 103 -1.04 0.45 -8.32
CA ASP A 103 -1.63 1.16 -7.18
C ASP A 103 -1.30 2.67 -7.25
N CYS A 104 -0.04 2.99 -7.53
CA CYS A 104 0.39 4.38 -7.69
C CYS A 104 -0.23 5.05 -8.93
N ALA A 105 -0.48 4.29 -10.01
CA ALA A 105 -1.13 4.81 -11.21
C ALA A 105 -2.61 5.14 -10.96
N ALA A 106 -3.33 4.25 -10.27
CA ALA A 106 -4.72 4.47 -9.86
C ALA A 106 -4.87 5.71 -8.97
N LEU A 107 -4.03 5.82 -7.94
CA LEU A 107 -4.02 7.00 -7.06
C LEU A 107 -3.65 8.28 -7.82
N ARG A 108 -2.68 8.21 -8.73
CA ARG A 108 -2.31 9.36 -9.56
C ARG A 108 -3.44 9.81 -10.47
N ALA A 109 -4.18 8.86 -11.08
CA ALA A 109 -5.33 9.17 -11.93
C ALA A 109 -6.47 9.82 -11.12
N PHE A 110 -6.67 9.40 -9.89
CA PHE A 110 -7.60 10.02 -8.96
C PHE A 110 -7.21 11.48 -8.66
N PHE A 111 -5.98 11.72 -8.21
CA PHE A 111 -5.52 13.08 -7.87
C PHE A 111 -5.45 14.01 -9.09
N ALA A 112 -5.27 13.47 -10.31
CA ALA A 112 -5.28 14.27 -11.54
C ALA A 112 -6.64 14.86 -11.87
N GLN A 113 -7.74 14.26 -11.41
CA GLN A 113 -9.11 14.69 -11.71
C GLN A 113 -9.80 15.28 -10.47
N LEU A 114 -9.18 15.17 -9.30
CA LEU A 114 -9.76 15.60 -8.03
C LEU A 114 -9.83 17.11 -7.95
N GLY A 115 -11.06 17.64 -7.85
CA GLY A 115 -11.32 19.07 -7.71
C GLY A 115 -11.36 19.86 -9.03
N GLU A 116 -11.13 19.21 -10.20
CA GLU A 116 -11.11 19.90 -11.50
C GLU A 116 -12.47 19.96 -12.22
N SER A 117 -13.43 19.15 -11.76
CA SER A 117 -14.73 19.00 -12.44
C SER A 117 -15.91 19.29 -11.52
N GLY A 118 -17.11 19.33 -12.09
CA GLY A 118 -18.36 19.59 -11.34
C GLY A 118 -18.73 18.46 -10.37
N ALA A 119 -19.66 18.74 -9.45
CA ALA A 119 -20.02 17.80 -8.38
C ALA A 119 -20.43 16.41 -8.88
N ARG A 120 -21.14 16.35 -10.00
CA ARG A 120 -21.62 15.09 -10.61
C ARG A 120 -20.47 14.22 -11.14
N GLU A 121 -19.51 14.86 -11.80
CA GLU A 121 -18.32 14.19 -12.31
C GLU A 121 -17.39 13.76 -11.18
N GLN A 122 -17.29 14.58 -10.12
CA GLN A 122 -16.56 14.22 -8.91
C GLN A 122 -17.19 12.99 -8.24
N GLU A 123 -18.52 12.91 -8.13
CA GLU A 123 -19.19 11.74 -7.58
C GLU A 123 -18.88 10.47 -8.38
N ALA A 124 -18.91 10.55 -9.71
CA ALA A 124 -18.53 9.45 -10.59
C ALA A 124 -17.05 9.06 -10.45
N LEU A 125 -16.15 10.06 -10.27
CA LEU A 125 -14.74 9.82 -10.01
C LEU A 125 -14.54 9.02 -8.71
N PHE A 126 -15.19 9.43 -7.61
CA PHE A 126 -15.12 8.72 -6.34
C PHE A 126 -15.61 7.26 -6.45
N ALA A 127 -16.75 7.04 -7.13
CA ALA A 127 -17.31 5.71 -7.33
C ALA A 127 -16.35 4.80 -8.11
N ARG A 128 -15.82 5.29 -9.24
CA ARG A 128 -14.85 4.55 -10.07
C ARG A 128 -13.55 4.26 -9.33
N THR A 129 -13.03 5.24 -8.60
CA THR A 129 -11.80 5.05 -7.82
C THR A 129 -12.00 4.06 -6.67
N ALA A 130 -13.17 4.07 -6.02
CA ALA A 130 -13.49 3.09 -4.98
C ALA A 130 -13.54 1.67 -5.54
N GLU A 131 -14.10 1.45 -6.73
CA GLU A 131 -14.12 0.16 -7.41
C GLU A 131 -12.70 -0.29 -7.76
N GLU A 132 -11.89 0.58 -8.36
CA GLU A 132 -10.51 0.29 -8.75
C GLU A 132 -9.63 -0.04 -7.53
N LEU A 133 -9.64 0.79 -6.49
CA LEU A 133 -8.90 0.52 -5.26
C LEU A 133 -9.43 -0.72 -4.52
N GLY A 134 -10.73 -1.00 -4.60
CA GLY A 134 -11.34 -2.21 -4.09
C GLY A 134 -10.77 -3.46 -4.74
N THR A 135 -10.66 -3.48 -6.07
CA THR A 135 -10.06 -4.61 -6.82
C THR A 135 -8.57 -4.78 -6.50
N LEU A 136 -7.80 -3.68 -6.44
CA LEU A 136 -6.39 -3.71 -6.09
C LEU A 136 -6.15 -4.19 -4.66
N SER A 137 -7.00 -3.77 -3.71
CA SER A 137 -6.96 -4.22 -2.32
C SER A 137 -7.26 -5.73 -2.20
N ALA A 138 -8.27 -6.22 -2.93
CA ALA A 138 -8.61 -7.65 -2.97
C ALA A 138 -7.48 -8.49 -3.58
N GLN A 139 -6.81 -8.00 -4.64
CA GLN A 139 -5.64 -8.64 -5.22
C GLN A 139 -4.46 -8.68 -4.24
N ALA A 140 -4.23 -7.58 -3.50
CA ALA A 140 -3.19 -7.51 -2.48
C ALA A 140 -3.45 -8.52 -1.34
N ASP A 141 -4.71 -8.69 -0.95
CA ASP A 141 -5.12 -9.66 0.08
C ASP A 141 -4.88 -11.11 -0.38
N LYS A 142 -5.30 -11.45 -1.58
CA LYS A 142 -5.07 -12.75 -2.20
C LYS A 142 -3.58 -13.10 -2.28
N SER A 143 -2.79 -12.16 -2.79
CA SER A 143 -1.33 -12.30 -2.91
C SER A 143 -0.65 -12.45 -1.54
N CYS A 144 -1.15 -11.77 -0.50
CA CYS A 144 -0.64 -11.89 0.86
C CYS A 144 -0.91 -13.30 1.43
N GLY A 145 -2.13 -13.82 1.27
CA GLY A 145 -2.50 -15.14 1.77
C GLY A 145 -1.74 -16.28 1.08
N GLU A 146 -1.66 -16.27 -0.23
CA GLU A 146 -0.97 -17.29 -1.03
C GLU A 146 0.54 -17.32 -0.77
N ARG A 147 1.18 -16.17 -0.78
CA ARG A 147 2.65 -16.07 -0.56
C ARG A 147 3.04 -16.40 0.86
N THR A 148 2.28 -15.98 1.87
CA THR A 148 2.55 -16.34 3.27
C THR A 148 2.47 -17.85 3.46
N ARG A 149 1.48 -18.50 2.85
CA ARG A 149 1.31 -19.95 2.90
C ARG A 149 2.47 -20.70 2.19
N LEU A 150 2.89 -20.20 1.03
CA LEU A 150 4.04 -20.75 0.30
C LEU A 150 5.34 -20.62 1.08
N TYR A 151 5.62 -19.46 1.67
CA TYR A 151 6.85 -19.24 2.44
C TYR A 151 6.89 -20.06 3.73
N THR A 152 5.76 -20.26 4.41
CA THR A 152 5.70 -21.15 5.58
C THR A 152 5.87 -22.61 5.19
N SER A 153 5.27 -23.07 4.10
CA SER A 153 5.44 -24.45 3.62
C SER A 153 6.87 -24.73 3.14
N LEU A 154 7.44 -23.83 2.35
CA LEU A 154 8.83 -23.95 1.87
C LEU A 154 9.83 -23.87 3.02
N GLY A 155 9.61 -23.00 3.99
CA GLY A 155 10.46 -22.92 5.18
C GLY A 155 10.43 -24.18 6.02
N ALA A 156 9.25 -24.79 6.20
CA ALA A 156 9.11 -26.06 6.90
C ALA A 156 9.76 -27.23 6.15
N LEU A 157 9.58 -27.31 4.83
CA LEU A 157 10.20 -28.36 4.00
C LEU A 157 11.72 -28.24 3.95
N LEU A 158 12.25 -27.03 3.79
CA LEU A 158 13.69 -26.77 3.84
C LEU A 158 14.27 -27.09 5.21
N GLY A 159 13.58 -26.72 6.28
CA GLY A 159 13.99 -27.04 7.64
C GLY A 159 14.04 -28.56 7.88
N ALA A 160 13.01 -29.30 7.41
CA ALA A 160 12.98 -30.76 7.50
C ALA A 160 14.08 -31.42 6.65
N ALA A 161 14.30 -30.98 5.42
CA ALA A 161 15.35 -31.48 4.55
C ALA A 161 16.76 -31.27 5.13
N LEU A 162 16.99 -30.08 5.71
CA LEU A 162 18.26 -29.77 6.38
C LEU A 162 18.47 -30.61 7.67
N ALA A 163 17.40 -30.87 8.42
CA ALA A 163 17.47 -31.74 9.60
C ALA A 163 17.86 -33.19 9.21
N ILE A 164 17.30 -33.72 8.12
CA ILE A 164 17.63 -35.05 7.60
C ILE A 164 19.08 -35.12 7.10
N LEU A 165 19.59 -34.08 6.45
CA LEU A 165 20.97 -33.99 5.96
C LEU A 165 22.00 -33.81 7.08
N ALA A 166 21.58 -33.35 8.25
CA ALA A 166 22.46 -33.11 9.41
C ALA A 166 22.60 -34.34 10.32
N VAL A 167 21.73 -35.33 10.16
CA VAL A 167 21.80 -36.66 10.85
C VAL A 167 22.63 -37.61 10.03
#